data_b894c5b93bb9e72e0e190f88eff31944
#
_entry.id   b894c5b93bb9e72e0e190f88eff31944
#
_cell.length_a   1.000
_cell.length_b   1.000
_cell.length_c   1.000
_cell.angle_alpha   90.00
_cell.angle_beta   90.00
_cell.angle_gamma   90.00
#
_symmetry.space_group_name_H-M   'P 1'
#
loop_
_entity.id
_entity.type
_entity.pdbx_description
1 polymer ?
#
loop_
_entity_poly.entity_id
_entity_poly.type
_entity_poly.pdbx_seq_one_letter_code
_entity_poly.pdbx_strand_id
1 'polypeptide(L)'
;PVRELMLERSKNPDASVEDVIKREIKIVSLIGMKGRVVDTPEFREETIQNLNRAQDGSGYARQLLSILASKDRLKKIQKIKAPTLIIHGKHDPMIRLKNAYKMHKLIPHSKLKIIDDMRHLIEPEILRQFENDLLDHLRLAS
;
A
#
# COMPACT_ATOMS: atom_id res chain seq x y z
N PRO A 1 -9.51 12.58 -0.84
CA PRO A 1 -10.09 11.76 -1.92
C PRO A 1 -9.94 10.26 -1.69
N VAL A 2 -8.71 9.69 -1.58
CA VAL A 2 -8.51 8.23 -1.40
C VAL A 2 -9.18 7.70 -0.14
N ARG A 3 -9.03 8.41 0.97
CA ARG A 3 -9.61 8.02 2.26
C ARG A 3 -11.15 7.99 2.23
N GLU A 4 -11.75 8.90 1.54
CA GLU A 4 -13.22 8.96 1.35
C GLU A 4 -13.71 7.77 0.54
N LEU A 5 -13.03 7.45 -0.58
CA LEU A 5 -13.34 6.30 -1.42
C LEU A 5 -13.22 4.96 -0.67
N MET A 6 -12.21 4.84 0.19
CA MET A 6 -12.06 3.65 1.04
C MET A 6 -13.17 3.54 2.09
N LEU A 7 -13.67 4.66 2.60
CA LEU A 7 -14.81 4.68 3.52
C LEU A 7 -16.14 4.37 2.82
N GLU A 8 -16.29 4.69 1.55
CA GLU A 8 -17.49 4.36 0.76
C GLU A 8 -17.70 2.83 0.65
N ARG A 9 -16.62 2.05 0.71
CA ARG A 9 -16.70 0.58 0.70
C ARG A 9 -17.53 0.03 1.87
N SER A 10 -17.46 0.65 3.04
CA SER A 10 -18.19 0.22 4.24
C SER A 10 -19.63 0.76 4.31
N LYS A 11 -19.98 1.73 3.46
CA LYS A 11 -21.28 2.41 3.51
C LYS A 11 -22.35 1.81 2.61
N ASN A 12 -21.95 1.00 1.63
CA ASN A 12 -22.86 0.39 0.68
C ASN A 12 -22.58 -1.12 0.54
N PRO A 13 -23.09 -1.95 1.48
CA PRO A 13 -22.89 -3.40 1.45
C PRO A 13 -23.59 -4.06 0.24
N ASP A 14 -24.63 -3.42 -0.30
CA ASP A 14 -25.45 -3.94 -1.42
C ASP A 14 -25.02 -3.38 -2.78
N ALA A 15 -23.80 -2.82 -2.88
CA ALA A 15 -23.28 -2.30 -4.13
C ALA A 15 -23.20 -3.40 -5.19
N SER A 16 -23.64 -3.10 -6.41
CA SER A 16 -23.52 -4.01 -7.54
C SER A 16 -22.03 -4.33 -7.82
N VAL A 17 -21.76 -5.48 -8.44
CA VAL A 17 -20.41 -5.85 -8.87
C VAL A 17 -19.76 -4.75 -9.71
N GLU A 18 -20.52 -4.14 -10.62
CA GLU A 18 -20.03 -3.06 -11.48
C GLU A 18 -19.71 -1.79 -10.68
N ASP A 19 -20.45 -1.46 -9.64
CA ASP A 19 -20.14 -0.31 -8.77
C ASP A 19 -18.87 -0.55 -7.96
N VAL A 20 -18.66 -1.79 -7.53
CA VAL A 20 -17.42 -2.18 -6.85
C VAL A 20 -16.24 -2.05 -7.81
N ILE A 21 -16.34 -2.58 -9.04
CA ILE A 21 -15.28 -2.48 -10.05
C ILE A 21 -14.94 -1.01 -10.33
N LYS A 22 -15.93 -0.17 -10.59
CA LYS A 22 -15.73 1.28 -10.83
C LYS A 22 -15.01 1.96 -9.67
N ARG A 23 -15.38 1.61 -8.46
CA ARG A 23 -14.73 2.14 -7.25
C ARG A 23 -13.28 1.68 -7.13
N GLU A 24 -13.00 0.39 -7.34
CA GLU A 24 -11.64 -0.16 -7.28
C GLU A 24 -10.74 0.46 -8.38
N ILE A 25 -11.25 0.62 -9.61
CA ILE A 25 -10.55 1.33 -10.68
C ILE A 25 -10.17 2.74 -10.21
N LYS A 26 -11.10 3.47 -9.62
CA LYS A 26 -10.85 4.83 -9.14
C LYS A 26 -9.80 4.86 -8.01
N ILE A 27 -9.87 3.91 -7.08
CA ILE A 27 -8.88 3.78 -6.00
C ILE A 27 -7.50 3.51 -6.59
N VAL A 28 -7.36 2.48 -7.43
CA VAL A 28 -6.08 2.07 -8.02
C VAL A 28 -5.50 3.17 -8.91
N SER A 29 -6.33 3.90 -9.66
CA SER A 29 -5.87 5.06 -10.45
C SER A 29 -5.30 6.19 -9.59
N LEU A 30 -5.74 6.32 -8.35
CA LEU A 30 -5.23 7.34 -7.42
C LEU A 30 -3.95 6.90 -6.70
N ILE A 31 -3.83 5.62 -6.37
CA ILE A 31 -2.73 5.10 -5.55
C ILE A 31 -1.65 4.38 -6.36
N GLY A 32 -1.94 3.97 -7.59
CA GLY A 32 -1.01 3.34 -8.52
C GLY A 32 -0.17 4.35 -9.30
N MET A 33 0.68 3.86 -10.16
CA MET A 33 1.56 4.65 -11.02
C MET A 33 0.75 5.63 -11.90
N LYS A 34 1.26 6.85 -12.03
CA LYS A 34 0.58 7.89 -12.83
C LYS A 34 0.52 7.49 -14.31
N GLY A 35 -0.66 7.62 -14.90
CA GLY A 35 -0.87 7.34 -16.33
C GLY A 35 -1.11 5.87 -16.68
N ARG A 36 -1.12 4.97 -15.69
CA ARG A 36 -1.49 3.57 -15.92
C ARG A 36 -2.98 3.45 -16.29
N VAL A 37 -3.25 2.67 -17.32
CA VAL A 37 -4.62 2.22 -17.63
C VAL A 37 -4.99 1.13 -16.64
N VAL A 38 -5.98 1.37 -15.79
CA VAL A 38 -6.42 0.44 -14.75
C VAL A 38 -7.62 -0.38 -15.22
N ASP A 39 -8.54 0.22 -15.97
CA ASP A 39 -9.75 -0.46 -16.46
C ASP A 39 -9.40 -1.39 -17.62
N THR A 40 -8.99 -2.60 -17.27
CA THR A 40 -8.69 -3.69 -18.21
C THR A 40 -9.55 -4.91 -17.90
N PRO A 41 -9.77 -5.81 -18.89
CA PRO A 41 -10.49 -7.06 -18.64
C PRO A 41 -9.89 -7.88 -17.48
N GLU A 42 -8.57 -7.95 -17.42
CA GLU A 42 -7.83 -8.69 -16.40
C GLU A 42 -8.07 -8.10 -15.00
N PHE A 43 -8.02 -6.77 -14.88
CA PHE A 43 -8.29 -6.09 -13.61
C PHE A 43 -9.73 -6.29 -13.14
N ARG A 44 -10.68 -6.26 -14.08
CA ARG A 44 -12.11 -6.53 -13.78
C ARG A 44 -12.30 -7.95 -13.27
N GLU A 45 -11.71 -8.93 -13.93
CA GLU A 45 -11.78 -10.33 -13.53
C GLU A 45 -11.14 -10.56 -12.16
N GLU A 46 -9.94 -10.01 -11.92
CA GLU A 46 -9.28 -10.08 -10.62
C GLU A 46 -10.15 -9.46 -9.50
N THR A 47 -10.78 -8.33 -9.79
CA THR A 47 -11.68 -7.67 -8.83
C THR A 47 -12.87 -8.57 -8.48
N ILE A 48 -13.48 -9.22 -9.47
CA ILE A 48 -14.57 -10.17 -9.26
C ILE A 48 -14.12 -11.38 -8.42
N GLN A 49 -12.95 -11.94 -8.74
CA GLN A 49 -12.40 -13.06 -7.97
C GLN A 49 -12.13 -12.66 -6.51
N ASN A 50 -11.62 -11.45 -6.27
CA ASN A 50 -11.38 -10.92 -4.93
C ASN A 50 -12.69 -10.69 -4.16
N LEU A 51 -13.75 -10.23 -4.84
CA LEU A 51 -15.08 -10.12 -4.24
C LEU A 51 -15.63 -11.49 -3.81
N ASN A 52 -15.48 -12.50 -4.66
CA ASN A 52 -15.94 -13.86 -4.37
C ASN A 52 -15.18 -14.52 -3.20
N ARG A 53 -13.93 -14.15 -2.97
CA ARG A 53 -13.12 -14.59 -1.82
C ARG A 53 -13.46 -13.83 -0.54
N ALA A 54 -13.96 -12.61 -0.65
CA ALA A 54 -14.29 -11.79 0.51
C ALA A 54 -15.56 -12.34 1.19
N GLN A 55 -15.40 -13.04 2.29
CA GLN A 55 -16.51 -13.64 3.04
C GLN A 55 -17.40 -12.61 3.73
N ASP A 56 -16.85 -11.43 4.08
CA ASP A 56 -17.62 -10.32 4.65
C ASP A 56 -16.99 -8.95 4.31
N GLY A 57 -17.81 -7.90 4.28
CA GLY A 57 -17.38 -6.53 4.05
C GLY A 57 -16.67 -5.86 5.25
N SER A 58 -16.56 -6.54 6.40
CA SER A 58 -16.09 -5.95 7.65
C SER A 58 -14.56 -5.92 7.79
N GLY A 59 -13.82 -6.63 6.93
CA GLY A 59 -12.36 -6.74 6.99
C GLY A 59 -11.66 -5.39 7.01
N TYR A 60 -12.10 -4.46 6.16
CA TYR A 60 -11.54 -3.10 6.12
C TYR A 60 -11.80 -2.32 7.42
N ALA A 61 -13.00 -2.41 7.96
CA ALA A 61 -13.35 -1.73 9.21
C ALA A 61 -12.51 -2.28 10.39
N ARG A 62 -12.34 -3.60 10.47
CA ARG A 62 -11.47 -4.24 11.49
C ARG A 62 -10.02 -3.78 11.36
N GLN A 63 -9.48 -3.72 10.13
CA GLN A 63 -8.13 -3.25 9.88
C GLN A 63 -7.96 -1.78 10.28
N LEU A 64 -8.91 -0.91 9.93
CA LEU A 64 -8.88 0.50 10.31
C LEU A 64 -8.92 0.68 11.82
N LEU A 65 -9.79 -0.03 12.52
CA LEU A 65 -9.86 -0.02 13.98
C LEU A 65 -8.55 -0.48 14.62
N SER A 66 -7.92 -1.53 14.08
CA SER A 66 -6.63 -2.02 14.54
C SER A 66 -5.51 -0.97 14.37
N ILE A 67 -5.52 -0.23 13.26
CA ILE A 67 -4.58 0.87 13.02
C ILE A 67 -4.80 2.00 14.02
N LEU A 68 -6.05 2.39 14.26
CA LEU A 68 -6.41 3.46 15.19
C LEU A 68 -6.12 3.09 16.65
N ALA A 69 -6.34 1.82 17.00
CA ALA A 69 -6.05 1.29 18.35
C ALA A 69 -4.55 1.11 18.61
N SER A 70 -3.73 1.05 17.56
CA SER A 70 -2.28 0.87 17.68
C SER A 70 -1.62 2.14 18.21
N LYS A 71 -1.41 2.17 19.50
CA LYS A 71 -0.70 3.27 20.19
C LYS A 71 0.80 3.20 19.91
N ASP A 72 1.44 4.34 19.99
CA ASP A 72 2.87 4.68 19.91
C ASP A 72 3.85 3.53 19.61
N ARG A 73 4.00 3.25 18.31
CA ARG A 73 4.96 2.26 17.80
C ARG A 73 6.39 2.83 17.72
N LEU A 74 6.57 4.13 17.87
CA LEU A 74 7.85 4.81 17.65
C LEU A 74 8.94 4.30 18.59
N LYS A 75 8.61 4.11 19.88
CA LYS A 75 9.55 3.53 20.86
C LYS A 75 9.96 2.09 20.55
N LYS A 76 9.05 1.32 19.91
CA LYS A 76 9.34 -0.06 19.50
C LYS A 76 10.22 -0.11 18.25
N ILE A 77 10.01 0.81 17.31
CA ILE A 77 10.78 0.90 16.05
C ILE A 77 12.27 1.14 16.35
N GLN A 78 12.61 1.95 17.33
CA GLN A 78 14.00 2.21 17.74
C GLN A 78 14.74 0.98 18.28
N LYS A 79 14.02 -0.08 18.66
CA LYS A 79 14.60 -1.34 19.16
C LYS A 79 14.85 -2.36 18.04
N ILE A 80 14.53 -2.06 16.81
CA ILE A 80 14.75 -2.96 15.68
C ILE A 80 16.26 -3.08 15.46
N LYS A 81 16.75 -4.31 15.57
CA LYS A 81 18.17 -4.66 15.33
C LYS A 81 18.39 -5.33 13.97
N ALA A 82 17.32 -5.87 13.38
CA ALA A 82 17.40 -6.52 12.08
C ALA A 82 17.81 -5.53 10.99
N PRO A 83 18.59 -5.96 9.99
CA PRO A 83 18.80 -5.17 8.78
C PRO A 83 17.45 -4.73 8.22
N THR A 84 17.31 -3.46 7.88
CA THR A 84 16.04 -2.90 7.44
C THR A 84 16.22 -2.09 6.17
N LEU A 85 15.48 -2.44 5.13
CA LEU A 85 15.36 -1.67 3.90
C LEU A 85 13.96 -1.01 3.87
N ILE A 86 13.93 0.30 3.76
CA ILE A 86 12.72 1.10 3.64
C ILE A 86 12.60 1.55 2.19
N ILE A 87 11.52 1.15 1.53
CA ILE A 87 11.19 1.58 0.16
C ILE A 87 9.89 2.37 0.23
N HIS A 88 9.85 3.53 -0.40
CA HIS A 88 8.67 4.40 -0.35
C HIS A 88 8.52 5.22 -1.61
N GLY A 89 7.26 5.34 -2.07
CA GLY A 89 6.91 6.18 -3.20
C GLY A 89 6.93 7.65 -2.84
N LYS A 90 7.61 8.46 -3.66
CA LYS A 90 7.70 9.91 -3.45
C LYS A 90 6.32 10.58 -3.43
N HIS A 91 5.40 10.08 -4.24
CA HIS A 91 4.07 10.65 -4.44
C HIS A 91 2.95 9.81 -3.82
N ASP A 92 3.26 9.01 -2.79
CA ASP A 92 2.25 8.19 -2.08
C ASP A 92 1.17 9.09 -1.45
N PRO A 93 -0.10 8.97 -1.89
CA PRO A 93 -1.20 9.77 -1.37
C PRO A 93 -1.78 9.22 -0.06
N MET A 94 -1.43 7.99 0.33
CA MET A 94 -1.93 7.32 1.54
C MET A 94 -0.98 7.49 2.71
N ILE A 95 0.30 7.25 2.50
CA ILE A 95 1.34 7.34 3.54
C ILE A 95 2.32 8.44 3.15
N ARG A 96 2.35 9.50 3.94
CA ARG A 96 3.19 10.66 3.65
C ARG A 96 4.68 10.30 3.68
N LEU A 97 5.42 10.76 2.70
CA LEU A 97 6.87 10.57 2.55
C LEU A 97 7.66 10.87 3.83
N LYS A 98 7.23 11.88 4.61
CA LYS A 98 7.86 12.21 5.90
C LYS A 98 7.90 11.03 6.89
N ASN A 99 6.99 10.06 6.75
CA ASN A 99 6.98 8.89 7.63
C ASN A 99 8.13 7.93 7.27
N ALA A 100 8.49 7.79 6.00
CA ALA A 100 9.64 7.02 5.57
C ALA A 100 10.95 7.63 6.12
N TYR A 101 11.11 8.94 6.00
CA TYR A 101 12.25 9.63 6.61
C TYR A 101 12.30 9.48 8.13
N LYS A 102 11.13 9.58 8.80
CA LYS A 102 11.06 9.38 10.25
C LYS A 102 11.44 7.96 10.64
N MET A 103 10.96 6.95 9.92
CA MET A 103 11.34 5.56 10.16
C MET A 103 12.85 5.36 9.97
N HIS A 104 13.41 5.86 8.88
CA HIS A 104 14.84 5.78 8.61
C HIS A 104 15.69 6.42 9.72
N LYS A 105 15.25 7.58 10.23
CA LYS A 105 15.93 8.24 11.37
C LYS A 105 15.84 7.43 12.67
N LEU A 106 14.76 6.67 12.86
CA LEU A 106 14.50 5.94 14.12
C LEU A 106 15.03 4.51 14.13
N ILE A 107 15.17 3.87 12.97
CA ILE A 107 15.66 2.49 12.86
C ILE A 107 17.18 2.53 12.62
N PRO A 108 18.01 2.10 13.58
CA PRO A 108 19.45 2.09 13.41
C PRO A 108 19.85 1.25 12.19
N HIS A 109 20.82 1.76 11.40
CA HIS A 109 21.39 1.07 10.24
C HIS A 109 20.39 0.72 9.12
N SER A 110 19.17 1.32 9.12
CA SER A 110 18.24 1.14 8.00
C SER A 110 18.79 1.81 6.73
N LYS A 111 18.44 1.22 5.58
CA LYS A 111 18.61 1.85 4.26
C LYS A 111 17.28 2.44 3.83
N LEU A 112 17.30 3.60 3.17
CA LEU A 112 16.11 4.25 2.64
C LEU A 112 16.26 4.45 1.14
N LYS A 113 15.28 3.97 0.38
CA LYS A 113 15.15 4.22 -1.05
C LYS A 113 13.81 4.87 -1.36
N ILE A 114 13.85 6.05 -1.94
CA ILE A 114 12.67 6.76 -2.44
C ILE A 114 12.59 6.57 -3.94
N ILE A 115 11.43 6.16 -4.42
CA ILE A 115 11.16 5.94 -5.84
C ILE A 115 10.31 7.11 -6.37
N ASP A 116 10.83 7.83 -7.35
CA ASP A 116 10.19 9.05 -7.85
C ASP A 116 8.85 8.80 -8.52
N ASP A 117 8.73 7.76 -9.33
CA ASP A 117 7.51 7.42 -10.08
C ASP A 117 6.51 6.58 -9.28
N MET A 118 6.92 6.11 -8.10
CA MET A 118 6.08 5.28 -7.24
C MET A 118 5.10 6.14 -6.43
N ARG A 119 3.88 5.66 -6.35
CA ARG A 119 2.88 6.10 -5.37
C ARG A 119 2.78 5.08 -4.24
N HIS A 120 1.63 4.44 -4.06
CA HIS A 120 1.41 3.48 -2.98
C HIS A 120 1.58 2.02 -3.41
N LEU A 121 1.25 1.72 -4.66
CA LEU A 121 1.33 0.36 -5.20
C LEU A 121 2.71 0.07 -5.80
N ILE A 122 3.09 -1.20 -5.71
CA ILE A 122 4.31 -1.73 -6.33
C ILE A 122 3.88 -2.48 -7.60
N GLU A 123 3.87 -1.77 -8.71
CA GLU A 123 3.66 -2.38 -10.02
C GLU A 123 4.99 -2.97 -10.55
N PRO A 124 4.95 -3.87 -11.55
CA PRO A 124 6.15 -4.51 -12.10
C PRO A 124 7.23 -3.51 -12.54
N GLU A 125 6.84 -2.39 -13.14
CA GLU A 125 7.75 -1.33 -13.57
C GLU A 125 8.44 -0.64 -12.39
N ILE A 126 7.73 -0.48 -11.30
CA ILE A 126 8.25 0.08 -10.06
C ILE A 126 9.19 -0.91 -9.37
N LEU A 127 8.81 -2.18 -9.32
CA LEU A 127 9.64 -3.23 -8.72
C LEU A 127 11.03 -3.29 -9.35
N ARG A 128 11.13 -3.20 -10.67
CA ARG A 128 12.41 -3.19 -11.40
C ARG A 128 13.36 -2.07 -10.97
N GLN A 129 12.84 -0.95 -10.43
CA GLN A 129 13.66 0.18 -9.99
C GLN A 129 14.40 -0.08 -8.66
N PHE A 130 13.97 -1.08 -7.89
CA PHE A 130 14.61 -1.42 -6.62
C PHE A 130 14.84 -2.93 -6.41
N GLU A 131 14.62 -3.73 -7.41
CA GLU A 131 14.79 -5.18 -7.36
C GLU A 131 16.19 -5.59 -6.87
N ASN A 132 17.24 -4.96 -7.42
CA ASN A 132 18.62 -5.24 -7.00
C ASN A 132 18.87 -4.84 -5.54
N ASP A 133 18.36 -3.68 -5.09
CA ASP A 133 18.47 -3.27 -3.68
C ASP A 133 17.78 -4.27 -2.74
N LEU A 134 16.63 -4.80 -3.18
CA LEU A 134 15.89 -5.82 -2.43
C LEU A 134 16.67 -7.13 -2.36
N LEU A 135 17.19 -7.62 -3.50
CA LEU A 135 17.97 -8.85 -3.56
C LEU A 135 19.26 -8.75 -2.71
N ASP A 136 19.96 -7.63 -2.80
CA ASP A 136 21.16 -7.39 -1.99
C ASP A 136 20.84 -7.32 -0.50
N HIS A 137 19.69 -6.71 -0.17
CA HIS A 137 19.24 -6.66 1.23
C HIS A 137 18.91 -8.05 1.78
N LEU A 138 18.25 -8.90 1.00
CA LEU A 138 17.92 -10.27 1.40
C LEU A 138 19.17 -11.13 1.60
N ARG A 139 20.21 -10.96 0.76
CA ARG A 139 21.51 -11.66 0.91
C ARG A 139 22.26 -11.25 2.18
N LEU A 140 22.09 -10.01 2.64
CA LEU A 140 22.72 -9.53 3.88
C LEU A 140 21.96 -9.99 5.13
N ALA A 141 20.71 -10.42 4.99
CA ALA A 141 19.86 -10.85 6.09
C ALA A 141 19.85 -12.38 6.29
N SER A 142 20.41 -13.13 5.34
CA SER A 142 20.62 -14.59 5.40
C SER A 142 21.97 -14.92 6.03
#